data_209addaf5eddbd6f64d73852f2814691
#
_entry.id   209addaf5eddbd6f64d73852f2814691
#
_cell.length_a   1.000
_cell.length_b   1.000
_cell.length_c   1.000
_cell.angle_alpha   90.00
_cell.angle_beta   90.00
_cell.angle_gamma   90.00
#
_symmetry.space_group_name_H-M   'P 1'
#
loop_
_entity.id
_entity.type
_entity.pdbx_description
1 polymer ?
#
loop_
_entity_poly.entity_id
_entity_poly.type
_entity_poly.pdbx_seq_one_letter_code
_entity_poly.pdbx_strand_id
1 'polypeptide(L)'
;MKKRGFGVGCMWYGVGNTGLPNPAGAFVDLLDDGTVNLLSGAADIGQGSNTIMAQIVAEELGVDFDDVLITSADTGITPEGGATSASRQTYISGNAVLRAAREAKKVLVGEAAELFGAEASEIVVKNHRVYVKGKEDNAKKIQDVIASCRSKGKITIGHGWFNPNTTALESETGEGSPYGAYAFATQVVEIEVDTETGQVEVINIFAAHDVGTAINPMQVEGQIEGGSTMGLGYGLYEEIKKEDGKIKTPSFATYTIPTAMDVPTVYPIIVEDPVENGPFGAKGVGEPALIPTAAAIANAVYNALGIRIMELPVTPEKVLSQLKIKQ
;
A
#
# COMPACT_ATOMS: atom_id res chain seq x y z
N MET A 1 -23.23 8.76 -32.96
CA MET A 1 -23.39 10.02 -32.13
C MET A 1 -22.77 9.77 -30.78
N LYS A 2 -21.89 10.67 -30.34
CA LYS A 2 -21.18 10.57 -29.04
C LYS A 2 -22.03 11.06 -27.88
N LYS A 3 -22.04 10.33 -26.76
CA LYS A 3 -22.72 10.70 -25.51
C LYS A 3 -21.76 10.58 -24.34
N ARG A 4 -21.79 11.56 -23.42
CA ARG A 4 -21.00 11.54 -22.19
C ARG A 4 -21.81 11.07 -21.01
N GLY A 5 -21.11 10.47 -20.04
CA GLY A 5 -21.67 10.01 -18.78
C GLY A 5 -20.63 9.98 -17.67
N PHE A 6 -21.13 10.06 -16.44
CA PHE A 6 -20.34 9.95 -15.23
C PHE A 6 -20.83 8.75 -14.43
N GLY A 7 -19.90 8.01 -13.85
CA GLY A 7 -20.22 6.88 -12.98
C GLY A 7 -19.39 6.89 -11.73
N VAL A 8 -19.99 6.46 -10.64
CA VAL A 8 -19.34 6.37 -9.33
C VAL A 8 -19.18 4.89 -8.97
N GLY A 9 -18.01 4.53 -8.51
CA GLY A 9 -17.72 3.25 -7.88
C GLY A 9 -17.12 3.49 -6.50
N CYS A 10 -17.55 2.72 -5.51
CA CYS A 10 -17.03 2.81 -4.15
C CYS A 10 -16.56 1.42 -3.70
N MET A 11 -15.64 1.39 -2.75
CA MET A 11 -15.24 0.16 -2.08
C MET A 11 -14.92 0.40 -0.61
N TRP A 12 -15.00 -0.64 0.19
CA TRP A 12 -14.27 -0.82 1.43
C TRP A 12 -13.48 -2.12 1.32
N TYR A 13 -12.29 -2.13 1.90
CA TYR A 13 -11.35 -3.21 1.72
C TYR A 13 -10.67 -3.54 3.06
N GLY A 14 -10.78 -4.80 3.49
CA GLY A 14 -10.07 -5.28 4.66
C GLY A 14 -8.58 -5.52 4.35
N VAL A 15 -7.69 -4.87 5.09
CA VAL A 15 -6.24 -4.98 4.92
C VAL A 15 -5.73 -6.25 5.59
N GLY A 16 -5.13 -7.14 4.81
CA GLY A 16 -4.61 -8.44 5.27
C GLY A 16 -5.49 -9.63 4.88
N ASN A 17 -5.00 -10.84 5.13
CA ASN A 17 -5.69 -12.08 4.78
C ASN A 17 -6.89 -12.33 5.69
N THR A 18 -8.03 -12.70 5.10
CA THR A 18 -9.29 -12.95 5.80
C THR A 18 -9.22 -14.21 6.65
N GLY A 19 -9.46 -14.11 7.95
CA GLY A 19 -9.61 -15.25 8.84
C GLY A 19 -8.36 -16.13 9.02
N LEU A 20 -7.20 -15.66 8.58
CA LEU A 20 -5.91 -16.31 8.72
C LEU A 20 -4.95 -15.45 9.53
N PRO A 21 -4.01 -16.05 10.29
CA PRO A 21 -2.91 -15.29 10.89
C PRO A 21 -2.13 -14.50 9.83
N ASN A 22 -1.73 -13.29 10.18
CA ASN A 22 -0.99 -12.38 9.31
C ASN A 22 0.34 -11.94 9.94
N PRO A 23 1.19 -12.84 10.47
CA PRO A 23 2.42 -12.42 11.12
C PRO A 23 3.41 -11.83 10.12
N ALA A 24 4.22 -10.90 10.63
CA ALA A 24 5.46 -10.48 10.00
C ALA A 24 6.52 -10.21 11.07
N GLY A 25 7.79 -10.46 10.73
CA GLY A 25 8.95 -10.18 11.54
C GLY A 25 9.89 -9.20 10.84
N ALA A 26 10.74 -8.53 11.62
CA ALA A 26 11.82 -7.69 11.12
C ALA A 26 12.97 -7.64 12.14
N PHE A 27 14.19 -7.39 11.63
CA PHE A 27 15.36 -7.04 12.44
C PHE A 27 15.92 -5.70 11.97
N VAL A 28 16.34 -4.88 12.93
CA VAL A 28 17.01 -3.59 12.70
C VAL A 28 18.29 -3.57 13.51
N ASP A 29 19.42 -3.26 12.88
CA ASP A 29 20.73 -3.13 13.53
C ASP A 29 21.35 -1.77 13.21
N LEU A 30 21.64 -0.98 14.24
CA LEU A 30 22.40 0.27 14.15
C LEU A 30 23.88 -0.06 14.11
N LEU A 31 24.56 0.26 13.02
CA LEU A 31 25.97 0.00 12.79
C LEU A 31 26.86 1.10 13.37
N ASP A 32 28.15 0.79 13.53
CA ASP A 32 29.12 1.68 14.19
C ASP A 32 29.33 3.03 13.47
N ASP A 33 29.11 3.05 12.16
CA ASP A 33 29.16 4.26 11.32
C ASP A 33 27.88 5.09 11.34
N GLY A 34 26.82 4.61 12.03
CA GLY A 34 25.51 5.25 12.12
C GLY A 34 24.54 4.85 11.03
N THR A 35 24.94 3.98 10.09
CA THR A 35 24.02 3.37 9.14
C THR A 35 23.17 2.29 9.81
N VAL A 36 22.14 1.83 9.13
CA VAL A 36 21.16 0.89 9.67
C VAL A 36 20.97 -0.28 8.71
N ASN A 37 21.11 -1.50 9.19
CA ASN A 37 20.67 -2.68 8.47
C ASN A 37 19.24 -3.02 8.84
N LEU A 38 18.38 -3.14 7.83
CA LEU A 38 17.01 -3.63 7.97
C LEU A 38 16.88 -4.99 7.26
N LEU A 39 16.46 -6.01 8.01
CA LEU A 39 16.09 -7.32 7.45
C LEU A 39 14.58 -7.47 7.52
N SER A 40 13.91 -7.64 6.38
CA SER A 40 12.46 -7.80 6.26
C SER A 40 12.08 -8.86 5.25
N GLY A 41 11.16 -9.75 5.60
CA GLY A 41 10.62 -10.74 4.67
C GLY A 41 9.61 -10.19 3.66
N ALA A 42 9.30 -8.89 3.70
CA ALA A 42 8.38 -8.25 2.76
C ALA A 42 8.96 -8.25 1.35
N ALA A 43 8.31 -8.97 0.41
CA ALA A 43 8.74 -8.97 -0.98
C ALA A 43 8.21 -7.74 -1.72
N ASP A 44 9.12 -6.99 -2.33
CA ASP A 44 8.77 -5.95 -3.29
C ASP A 44 8.50 -6.59 -4.66
N ILE A 45 7.32 -6.34 -5.21
CA ILE A 45 6.88 -6.83 -6.52
C ILE A 45 6.61 -5.65 -7.48
N GLY A 46 7.21 -4.48 -7.18
CA GLY A 46 7.04 -3.23 -7.92
C GLY A 46 6.14 -2.21 -7.22
N GLN A 47 5.54 -2.56 -6.05
CA GLN A 47 4.68 -1.65 -5.29
C GLN A 47 5.44 -0.71 -4.33
N GLY A 48 6.78 -0.83 -4.21
CA GLY A 48 7.61 0.08 -3.46
C GLY A 48 7.72 -0.22 -1.96
N SER A 49 7.43 -1.45 -1.51
CA SER A 49 7.49 -1.80 -0.08
C SER A 49 8.87 -1.60 0.52
N ASN A 50 9.97 -1.88 -0.21
CA ASN A 50 11.32 -1.68 0.28
C ASN A 50 11.57 -0.21 0.67
N THR A 51 11.15 0.73 -0.16
CA THR A 51 11.25 2.16 0.13
C THR A 51 10.47 2.53 1.39
N ILE A 52 9.23 2.05 1.50
CA ILE A 52 8.37 2.35 2.66
C ILE A 52 8.97 1.79 3.95
N MET A 53 9.49 0.56 3.93
CA MET A 53 10.11 -0.04 5.12
C MET A 53 11.35 0.75 5.56
N ALA A 54 12.19 1.19 4.62
CA ALA A 54 13.34 2.03 4.92
C ALA A 54 12.94 3.41 5.47
N GLN A 55 11.89 4.04 4.92
CA GLN A 55 11.37 5.31 5.43
C GLN A 55 10.82 5.19 6.87
N ILE A 56 10.14 4.08 7.20
CA ILE A 56 9.66 3.82 8.57
C ILE A 56 10.85 3.73 9.56
N VAL A 57 11.92 3.05 9.17
CA VAL A 57 13.13 2.94 10.02
C VAL A 57 13.81 4.29 10.17
N ALA A 58 14.01 5.00 9.07
CA ALA A 58 14.68 6.30 9.06
C ALA A 58 13.97 7.31 9.96
N GLU A 59 12.64 7.43 9.85
CA GLU A 59 11.83 8.30 10.70
C GLU A 59 11.91 7.90 12.18
N GLU A 60 11.76 6.61 12.50
CA GLU A 60 11.80 6.17 13.90
C GLU A 60 13.18 6.39 14.54
N LEU A 61 14.27 6.12 13.79
CA LEU A 61 15.63 6.23 14.31
C LEU A 61 16.23 7.64 14.18
N GLY A 62 15.59 8.54 13.43
CA GLY A 62 16.09 9.91 13.20
C GLY A 62 17.38 9.95 12.37
N VAL A 63 17.51 9.07 11.39
CA VAL A 63 18.59 9.00 10.39
C VAL A 63 18.03 9.34 9.00
N ASP A 64 18.91 9.53 8.02
CA ASP A 64 18.47 9.76 6.65
C ASP A 64 18.03 8.45 5.97
N PHE A 65 17.14 8.56 4.99
CA PHE A 65 16.67 7.39 4.21
C PHE A 65 17.84 6.62 3.57
N ASP A 66 18.83 7.33 3.05
CA ASP A 66 20.00 6.75 2.37
C ASP A 66 20.94 5.98 3.30
N ASP A 67 20.80 6.14 4.61
CA ASP A 67 21.57 5.37 5.60
C ASP A 67 20.93 4.02 5.93
N VAL A 68 19.72 3.74 5.44
CA VAL A 68 19.03 2.47 5.71
C VAL A 68 19.30 1.49 4.59
N LEU A 69 20.10 0.47 4.88
CA LEU A 69 20.37 -0.66 3.99
C LEU A 69 19.33 -1.75 4.24
N ILE A 70 18.51 -2.05 3.24
CA ILE A 70 17.49 -3.09 3.35
C ILE A 70 17.90 -4.37 2.63
N THR A 71 17.81 -5.50 3.33
CA THR A 71 17.76 -6.84 2.73
C THR A 71 16.34 -7.35 2.87
N SER A 72 15.68 -7.62 1.75
CA SER A 72 14.28 -8.05 1.73
C SER A 72 14.08 -9.36 0.99
N ALA A 73 13.06 -10.12 1.43
CA ALA A 73 12.56 -11.33 0.77
C ALA A 73 13.61 -12.42 0.49
N ASP A 74 14.72 -12.44 1.23
CA ASP A 74 15.70 -13.51 1.18
C ASP A 74 15.38 -14.55 2.26
N THR A 75 14.83 -15.69 1.86
CA THR A 75 14.39 -16.76 2.77
C THR A 75 15.53 -17.41 3.57
N GLY A 76 16.79 -17.17 3.21
CA GLY A 76 17.95 -17.63 3.93
C GLY A 76 18.41 -16.70 5.05
N ILE A 77 17.97 -15.43 5.03
CA ILE A 77 18.51 -14.38 5.91
C ILE A 77 17.38 -13.63 6.61
N THR A 78 16.29 -13.28 5.87
CA THR A 78 15.23 -12.44 6.41
C THR A 78 14.22 -13.24 7.24
N PRO A 79 13.63 -12.64 8.28
CA PRO A 79 12.53 -13.27 9.01
C PRO A 79 11.28 -13.37 8.12
N GLU A 80 10.33 -14.24 8.52
CA GLU A 80 9.05 -14.39 7.81
C GLU A 80 8.31 -13.04 7.72
N GLY A 81 7.92 -12.65 6.50
CA GLY A 81 7.15 -11.43 6.22
C GLY A 81 5.74 -11.71 5.71
N GLY A 82 5.42 -12.98 5.47
CA GLY A 82 4.17 -13.40 4.82
C GLY A 82 4.13 -13.01 3.33
N ALA A 83 3.06 -13.44 2.67
CA ALA A 83 2.87 -13.14 1.25
C ALA A 83 2.67 -11.64 1.00
N THR A 84 3.16 -11.15 -0.14
CA THR A 84 2.80 -9.82 -0.66
C THR A 84 1.46 -9.94 -1.37
N SER A 85 0.38 -9.82 -0.61
CA SER A 85 -1.01 -9.95 -1.03
C SER A 85 -1.92 -9.20 -0.05
N ALA A 86 -3.18 -9.01 -0.40
CA ALA A 86 -4.19 -8.40 0.46
C ALA A 86 -3.77 -7.03 1.03
N SER A 87 -2.93 -6.29 0.29
CA SER A 87 -2.39 -4.96 0.62
C SER A 87 -1.77 -4.85 2.01
N ARG A 88 -1.19 -5.99 2.50
CA ARG A 88 -0.78 -6.14 3.90
C ARG A 88 0.60 -5.57 4.24
N GLN A 89 1.49 -5.37 3.26
CA GLN A 89 2.90 -5.12 3.56
C GLN A 89 3.13 -3.83 4.38
N THR A 90 2.60 -2.68 3.95
CA THR A 90 2.76 -1.42 4.70
C THR A 90 2.18 -1.53 6.11
N TYR A 91 0.98 -2.10 6.26
CA TYR A 91 0.32 -2.20 7.55
C TYR A 91 0.97 -3.26 8.46
N ILE A 92 1.21 -4.47 7.97
CA ILE A 92 1.66 -5.60 8.80
C ILE A 92 3.17 -5.63 8.92
N SER A 93 3.90 -5.70 7.80
CA SER A 93 5.37 -5.71 7.82
C SER A 93 5.93 -4.38 8.30
N GLY A 94 5.28 -3.25 7.94
CA GLY A 94 5.64 -1.93 8.45
C GLY A 94 5.55 -1.82 9.97
N ASN A 95 4.54 -2.43 10.62
CA ASN A 95 4.47 -2.51 12.08
C ASN A 95 5.59 -3.36 12.68
N ALA A 96 5.94 -4.49 12.06
CA ALA A 96 7.06 -5.31 12.52
C ALA A 96 8.38 -4.52 12.44
N VAL A 97 8.59 -3.81 11.33
CA VAL A 97 9.75 -2.94 11.12
C VAL A 97 9.81 -1.80 12.14
N LEU A 98 8.68 -1.11 12.36
CA LEU A 98 8.59 -0.05 13.36
C LEU A 98 8.92 -0.54 14.77
N ARG A 99 8.42 -1.73 15.15
CA ARG A 99 8.72 -2.34 16.44
C ARG A 99 10.19 -2.71 16.56
N ALA A 100 10.81 -3.25 15.50
CA ALA A 100 12.23 -3.56 15.48
C ALA A 100 13.08 -2.29 15.65
N ALA A 101 12.75 -1.22 14.92
CA ALA A 101 13.43 0.07 15.05
C ALA A 101 13.29 0.65 16.47
N ARG A 102 12.11 0.56 17.08
CA ARG A 102 11.87 0.98 18.46
C ARG A 102 12.69 0.19 19.48
N GLU A 103 12.84 -1.12 19.31
CA GLU A 103 13.66 -1.93 20.20
C GLU A 103 15.15 -1.55 20.09
N ALA A 104 15.68 -1.35 18.88
CA ALA A 104 17.04 -0.86 18.68
C ALA A 104 17.23 0.55 19.32
N LYS A 105 16.25 1.44 19.09
CA LYS A 105 16.25 2.80 19.67
C LYS A 105 16.26 2.81 21.19
N LYS A 106 15.57 1.87 21.85
CA LYS A 106 15.58 1.78 23.33
C LYS A 106 16.99 1.63 23.89
N VAL A 107 17.84 0.81 23.26
CA VAL A 107 19.22 0.62 23.69
C VAL A 107 20.00 1.92 23.56
N LEU A 108 19.85 2.60 22.40
CA LEU A 108 20.49 3.88 22.12
C LEU A 108 20.05 4.97 23.11
N VAL A 109 18.76 5.10 23.34
CA VAL A 109 18.16 6.08 24.25
C VAL A 109 18.57 5.81 25.70
N GLY A 110 18.59 4.54 26.12
CA GLY A 110 19.06 4.16 27.46
C GLY A 110 20.51 4.56 27.71
N GLU A 111 21.40 4.33 26.73
CA GLU A 111 22.81 4.75 26.83
C GLU A 111 22.94 6.27 26.83
N ALA A 112 22.19 6.96 25.98
CA ALA A 112 22.20 8.42 25.95
C ALA A 112 21.71 9.04 27.28
N ALA A 113 20.68 8.46 27.89
CA ALA A 113 20.17 8.89 29.19
C ALA A 113 21.27 8.82 30.27
N GLU A 114 22.05 7.72 30.31
CA GLU A 114 23.22 7.59 31.22
C GLU A 114 24.28 8.65 30.90
N LEU A 115 24.62 8.86 29.62
CA LEU A 115 25.64 9.80 29.18
C LEU A 115 25.30 11.27 29.50
N PHE A 116 24.04 11.63 29.45
CA PHE A 116 23.54 12.98 29.71
C PHE A 116 23.08 13.19 31.14
N GLY A 117 22.94 12.12 31.95
CA GLY A 117 22.36 12.21 33.30
C GLY A 117 20.93 12.71 33.27
N ALA A 118 20.13 12.21 32.30
CA ALA A 118 18.75 12.61 32.05
C ALA A 118 17.82 11.38 32.02
N GLU A 119 16.52 11.61 32.08
CA GLU A 119 15.52 10.53 31.91
C GLU A 119 15.44 10.11 30.44
N ALA A 120 15.19 8.81 30.20
CA ALA A 120 15.05 8.27 28.84
C ALA A 120 13.95 8.97 28.02
N SER A 121 12.87 9.41 28.66
CA SER A 121 11.76 10.14 28.04
C SER A 121 12.11 11.55 27.57
N GLU A 122 13.24 12.10 28.04
CA GLU A 122 13.75 13.41 27.62
C GLU A 122 14.75 13.32 26.46
N ILE A 123 15.18 12.09 26.10
CA ILE A 123 16.16 11.89 25.01
C ILE A 123 15.43 11.97 23.67
N VAL A 124 15.98 12.78 22.79
CA VAL A 124 15.57 12.93 21.39
C VAL A 124 16.65 12.40 20.47
N VAL A 125 16.26 11.56 19.50
CA VAL A 125 17.11 11.10 18.42
C VAL A 125 16.54 11.66 17.12
N LYS A 126 17.28 12.56 16.47
CA LYS A 126 16.83 13.24 15.26
C LYS A 126 18.02 13.79 14.46
N ASN A 127 17.97 13.65 13.14
CA ASN A 127 18.98 14.15 12.20
C ASN A 127 20.40 13.73 12.62
N HIS A 128 20.62 12.42 12.83
CA HIS A 128 21.87 11.80 13.30
C HIS A 128 22.40 12.32 14.65
N ARG A 129 21.58 13.05 15.40
CA ARG A 129 21.95 13.64 16.69
C ARG A 129 21.08 13.08 17.80
N VAL A 130 21.72 12.91 18.95
CA VAL A 130 21.08 12.47 20.20
C VAL A 130 21.29 13.56 21.25
N TYR A 131 20.23 14.04 21.84
CA TYR A 131 20.26 15.15 22.79
C TYR A 131 19.10 15.10 23.80
N VAL A 132 19.25 15.85 24.89
CA VAL A 132 18.14 16.06 25.83
C VAL A 132 17.21 17.14 25.27
N LYS A 133 15.91 16.94 25.28
CA LYS A 133 14.89 17.86 24.79
C LYS A 133 15.11 19.28 25.38
N GLY A 134 15.21 20.27 24.50
CA GLY A 134 15.49 21.65 24.87
C GLY A 134 16.99 21.95 25.16
N LYS A 135 17.91 21.02 24.86
CA LYS A 135 19.37 21.20 25.02
C LYS A 135 20.12 20.76 23.75
N GLU A 136 19.64 21.17 22.59
CA GLU A 136 20.16 20.77 21.27
C GLU A 136 21.62 21.13 21.04
N ASP A 137 22.12 22.21 21.72
CA ASP A 137 23.53 22.65 21.64
C ASP A 137 24.49 21.62 22.24
N ASN A 138 24.02 20.77 23.15
CA ASN A 138 24.81 19.69 23.76
C ASN A 138 24.55 18.33 23.12
N ALA A 139 24.16 18.28 21.83
CA ALA A 139 23.89 17.03 21.14
C ALA A 139 25.21 16.26 20.86
N LYS A 140 25.12 14.94 20.96
CA LYS A 140 26.13 13.98 20.46
C LYS A 140 25.73 13.45 19.10
N LYS A 141 26.71 13.00 18.33
CA LYS A 141 26.42 12.22 17.10
C LYS A 141 25.88 10.84 17.49
N ILE A 142 25.02 10.28 16.67
CA ILE A 142 24.47 8.94 16.88
C ILE A 142 25.59 7.89 16.98
N GLN A 143 26.65 8.01 16.16
CA GLN A 143 27.83 7.14 16.17
C GLN A 143 28.56 7.14 17.52
N ASP A 144 28.66 8.30 18.17
CA ASP A 144 29.34 8.42 19.47
C ASP A 144 28.56 7.65 20.55
N VAL A 145 27.23 7.68 20.49
CA VAL A 145 26.38 6.94 21.43
C VAL A 145 26.40 5.44 21.13
N ILE A 146 26.42 5.04 19.86
CA ILE A 146 26.59 3.63 19.46
C ILE A 146 27.94 3.09 19.95
N ALA A 147 29.03 3.85 19.75
CA ALA A 147 30.36 3.47 20.25
C ALA A 147 30.36 3.30 21.76
N SER A 148 29.66 4.17 22.50
CA SER A 148 29.48 4.01 23.94
C SER A 148 28.71 2.74 24.31
N CYS A 149 27.64 2.42 23.59
CA CYS A 149 26.92 1.14 23.73
C CYS A 149 27.89 -0.04 23.59
N ARG A 150 28.64 -0.08 22.48
CA ARG A 150 29.58 -1.17 22.17
C ARG A 150 30.66 -1.31 23.27
N SER A 151 31.22 -0.21 23.76
CA SER A 151 32.24 -0.22 24.82
C SER A 151 31.74 -0.84 26.14
N LYS A 152 30.42 -0.82 26.37
CA LYS A 152 29.75 -1.42 27.53
C LYS A 152 29.15 -2.79 27.22
N GLY A 153 29.41 -3.37 26.04
CA GLY A 153 28.83 -4.66 25.60
C GLY A 153 27.34 -4.60 25.31
N LYS A 154 26.74 -3.42 25.10
CA LYS A 154 25.36 -3.26 24.70
C LYS A 154 25.27 -3.37 23.16
N ILE A 155 24.31 -4.15 22.65
CA ILE A 155 24.10 -4.37 21.22
C ILE A 155 22.87 -3.57 20.76
N THR A 156 23.04 -2.76 19.72
CA THR A 156 22.00 -1.87 19.16
C THR A 156 21.14 -2.58 18.10
N ILE A 157 20.74 -3.81 18.39
CA ILE A 157 19.86 -4.63 17.54
C ILE A 157 18.47 -4.67 18.15
N GLY A 158 17.46 -4.48 17.30
CA GLY A 158 16.07 -4.69 17.65
C GLY A 158 15.42 -5.76 16.77
N HIS A 159 14.48 -6.48 17.34
CA HIS A 159 13.60 -7.35 16.58
C HIS A 159 12.15 -6.92 16.78
N GLY A 160 11.35 -7.03 15.75
CA GLY A 160 9.94 -6.71 15.79
C GLY A 160 9.09 -7.84 15.22
N TRP A 161 7.94 -8.02 15.79
CA TRP A 161 6.92 -8.94 15.32
C TRP A 161 5.56 -8.28 15.42
N PHE A 162 4.73 -8.48 14.41
CA PHE A 162 3.36 -7.98 14.42
C PHE A 162 2.42 -9.00 13.79
N ASN A 163 1.29 -9.20 14.42
CA ASN A 163 0.13 -9.89 13.89
C ASN A 163 -1.10 -9.13 14.42
N PRO A 164 -2.00 -8.65 13.55
CA PRO A 164 -3.19 -7.93 14.01
C PRO A 164 -4.08 -8.84 14.85
N ASN A 165 -4.73 -8.28 15.86
CA ASN A 165 -5.71 -8.99 16.63
C ASN A 165 -7.03 -9.06 15.84
N THR A 166 -7.31 -10.22 15.24
CA THR A 166 -8.47 -10.45 14.39
C THR A 166 -9.19 -11.74 14.80
N THR A 167 -10.48 -11.81 14.52
CA THR A 167 -11.29 -13.03 14.68
C THR A 167 -11.79 -13.48 13.31
N ALA A 168 -11.89 -14.80 13.12
CA ALA A 168 -12.54 -15.34 11.93
C ALA A 168 -14.03 -14.95 11.89
N LEU A 169 -14.59 -14.94 10.68
CA LEU A 169 -16.04 -14.81 10.51
C LEU A 169 -16.71 -16.13 10.92
N GLU A 170 -17.79 -16.05 11.69
CA GLU A 170 -18.65 -17.19 11.97
C GLU A 170 -19.35 -17.65 10.69
N SER A 171 -19.32 -18.95 10.43
CA SER A 171 -19.85 -19.52 9.18
C SER A 171 -21.36 -19.35 8.99
N GLU A 172 -22.11 -19.27 10.09
CA GLU A 172 -23.57 -19.19 10.06
C GLU A 172 -24.07 -17.74 10.00
N THR A 173 -23.44 -16.84 10.75
CA THR A 173 -23.89 -15.44 10.89
C THR A 173 -23.11 -14.46 10.03
N GLY A 174 -21.89 -14.82 9.65
CA GLY A 174 -20.95 -13.90 9.00
C GLY A 174 -20.38 -12.83 9.92
N GLU A 175 -20.62 -12.94 11.24
CA GLU A 175 -20.12 -11.99 12.23
C GLU A 175 -18.67 -12.28 12.59
N GLY A 176 -17.90 -11.21 12.84
CA GLY A 176 -16.49 -11.30 13.25
C GLY A 176 -15.74 -10.02 12.98
N SER A 177 -14.45 -10.01 13.34
CA SER A 177 -13.52 -8.91 13.09
C SER A 177 -12.29 -9.44 12.32
N PRO A 178 -12.43 -9.78 11.02
CA PRO A 178 -11.40 -10.50 10.27
C PRO A 178 -10.22 -9.64 9.85
N TYR A 179 -10.30 -8.31 10.01
CA TYR A 179 -9.26 -7.37 9.61
C TYR A 179 -8.93 -6.38 10.73
N GLY A 180 -7.65 -6.03 10.85
CA GLY A 180 -7.19 -5.03 11.81
C GLY A 180 -7.33 -3.59 11.32
N ALA A 181 -7.50 -3.39 10.02
CA ALA A 181 -7.70 -2.09 9.38
C ALA A 181 -8.56 -2.24 8.12
N TYR A 182 -9.25 -1.17 7.75
CA TYR A 182 -10.02 -1.06 6.52
C TYR A 182 -9.61 0.19 5.75
N ALA A 183 -9.49 0.05 4.42
CA ALA A 183 -9.31 1.15 3.49
C ALA A 183 -10.62 1.40 2.75
N PHE A 184 -10.90 2.66 2.44
CA PHE A 184 -12.09 3.10 1.70
C PHE A 184 -11.67 3.85 0.44
N ALA A 185 -12.46 3.72 -0.61
CA ALA A 185 -12.24 4.53 -1.81
C ALA A 185 -13.54 4.84 -2.54
N THR A 186 -13.49 5.95 -3.27
CA THR A 186 -14.53 6.34 -4.22
C THR A 186 -13.84 6.84 -5.49
N GLN A 187 -14.25 6.30 -6.62
CA GLN A 187 -13.81 6.79 -7.93
C GLN A 187 -14.98 7.31 -8.72
N VAL A 188 -14.77 8.43 -9.41
CA VAL A 188 -15.69 9.00 -10.39
C VAL A 188 -15.02 8.88 -11.75
N VAL A 189 -15.70 8.22 -12.70
CA VAL A 189 -15.20 8.02 -14.06
C VAL A 189 -16.06 8.80 -15.04
N GLU A 190 -15.44 9.62 -15.88
CA GLU A 190 -16.04 10.28 -17.02
C GLU A 190 -15.77 9.48 -18.28
N ILE A 191 -16.81 9.16 -19.03
CA ILE A 191 -16.70 8.45 -20.30
C ILE A 191 -17.37 9.20 -21.46
N GLU A 192 -16.94 8.85 -22.68
CA GLU A 192 -17.64 9.16 -23.90
C GLU A 192 -17.97 7.84 -24.62
N VAL A 193 -19.21 7.68 -25.05
CA VAL A 193 -19.67 6.48 -25.78
C VAL A 193 -20.14 6.87 -27.17
N ASP A 194 -19.62 6.21 -28.20
CA ASP A 194 -20.17 6.31 -29.56
C ASP A 194 -21.31 5.31 -29.75
N THR A 195 -22.51 5.83 -29.96
CA THR A 195 -23.74 5.01 -30.10
C THR A 195 -23.81 4.26 -31.41
N GLU A 196 -22.99 4.57 -32.41
CA GLU A 196 -22.97 3.90 -33.71
C GLU A 196 -22.00 2.71 -33.69
N THR A 197 -20.88 2.84 -33.03
CA THR A 197 -19.84 1.79 -32.92
C THR A 197 -19.95 0.99 -31.64
N GLY A 198 -20.53 1.55 -30.56
CA GLY A 198 -20.55 0.97 -29.22
C GLY A 198 -19.25 1.20 -28.45
N GLN A 199 -18.27 1.89 -29.02
CA GLN A 199 -16.99 2.15 -28.37
C GLN A 199 -17.17 3.05 -27.16
N VAL A 200 -16.53 2.65 -26.05
CA VAL A 200 -16.46 3.42 -24.80
C VAL A 200 -15.03 3.92 -24.61
N GLU A 201 -14.89 5.21 -24.43
CA GLU A 201 -13.63 5.88 -24.12
C GLU A 201 -13.73 6.48 -22.72
N VAL A 202 -12.77 6.18 -21.86
CA VAL A 202 -12.65 6.84 -20.55
C VAL A 202 -11.85 8.12 -20.73
N ILE A 203 -12.43 9.24 -20.31
CA ILE A 203 -11.84 10.57 -20.47
C ILE A 203 -11.04 10.98 -19.23
N ASN A 204 -11.63 10.80 -18.03
CA ASN A 204 -11.04 11.14 -16.77
C ASN A 204 -11.41 10.13 -15.69
N ILE A 205 -10.49 9.92 -14.73
CA ILE A 205 -10.73 9.17 -13.50
C ILE A 205 -10.33 10.05 -12.32
N PHE A 206 -11.28 10.35 -11.43
CA PHE A 206 -11.03 11.02 -10.15
C PHE A 206 -11.06 9.97 -9.06
N ALA A 207 -9.93 9.71 -8.42
CA ALA A 207 -9.72 8.54 -7.56
C ALA A 207 -9.34 8.97 -6.13
N ALA A 208 -10.34 9.04 -5.25
CA ALA A 208 -10.15 9.35 -3.83
C ALA A 208 -9.95 8.05 -3.04
N HIS A 209 -8.81 7.93 -2.35
CA HIS A 209 -8.40 6.73 -1.62
C HIS A 209 -7.93 7.08 -0.21
N ASP A 210 -8.53 6.43 0.78
CA ASP A 210 -8.09 6.43 2.16
C ASP A 210 -6.88 5.48 2.31
N VAL A 211 -5.76 6.04 2.72
CA VAL A 211 -4.47 5.35 2.89
C VAL A 211 -3.95 5.39 4.33
N GLY A 212 -4.78 5.88 5.26
CA GLY A 212 -4.30 6.26 6.60
C GLY A 212 -3.36 7.45 6.51
N THR A 213 -2.17 7.35 7.07
CA THR A 213 -1.11 8.33 6.82
C THR A 213 -0.32 7.93 5.57
N ALA A 214 -0.13 8.85 4.64
CA ALA A 214 0.68 8.63 3.44
C ALA A 214 2.18 8.75 3.78
N ILE A 215 2.86 7.62 4.02
CA ILE A 215 4.31 7.61 4.31
C ILE A 215 5.10 8.18 3.12
N ASN A 216 4.69 7.84 1.89
CA ASN A 216 5.26 8.37 0.65
C ASN A 216 4.14 8.78 -0.30
N PRO A 217 3.70 10.05 -0.28
CA PRO A 217 2.59 10.53 -1.12
C PRO A 217 2.78 10.26 -2.61
N MET A 218 3.99 10.48 -3.15
CA MET A 218 4.29 10.25 -4.57
C MET A 218 4.09 8.77 -4.97
N GLN A 219 4.53 7.82 -4.12
CA GLN A 219 4.31 6.39 -4.40
C GLN A 219 2.84 6.00 -4.23
N VAL A 220 2.12 6.62 -3.30
CA VAL A 220 0.66 6.43 -3.15
C VAL A 220 -0.06 6.88 -4.41
N GLU A 221 0.26 8.06 -4.95
CA GLU A 221 -0.30 8.54 -6.23
C GLU A 221 -0.04 7.53 -7.35
N GLY A 222 1.21 7.06 -7.49
CA GLY A 222 1.57 6.05 -8.48
C GLY A 222 0.80 4.72 -8.32
N GLN A 223 0.51 4.29 -7.08
CA GLN A 223 -0.34 3.11 -6.83
C GLN A 223 -1.79 3.35 -7.22
N ILE A 224 -2.33 4.53 -6.97
CA ILE A 224 -3.71 4.91 -7.36
C ILE A 224 -3.84 4.97 -8.88
N GLU A 225 -2.88 5.57 -9.57
CA GLU A 225 -2.85 5.65 -11.04
C GLU A 225 -2.73 4.26 -11.68
N GLY A 226 -1.77 3.44 -11.21
CA GLY A 226 -1.56 2.09 -11.70
C GLY A 226 -2.74 1.17 -11.44
N GLY A 227 -3.31 1.21 -10.23
CA GLY A 227 -4.50 0.43 -9.89
C GLY A 227 -5.74 0.83 -10.69
N SER A 228 -5.97 2.14 -10.88
CA SER A 228 -7.06 2.64 -11.72
C SER A 228 -6.89 2.17 -13.18
N THR A 229 -5.66 2.13 -13.69
CA THR A 229 -5.35 1.59 -15.03
C THR A 229 -5.64 0.09 -15.13
N MET A 230 -5.31 -0.71 -14.11
CA MET A 230 -5.71 -2.11 -14.05
C MET A 230 -7.24 -2.27 -14.05
N GLY A 231 -7.94 -1.44 -13.26
CA GLY A 231 -9.39 -1.44 -13.21
C GLY A 231 -10.04 -1.02 -14.55
N LEU A 232 -9.39 -0.13 -15.31
CA LEU A 232 -9.76 0.19 -16.70
C LEU A 232 -9.63 -1.05 -17.60
N GLY A 233 -8.52 -1.79 -17.46
CA GLY A 233 -8.31 -3.05 -18.17
C GLY A 233 -9.46 -4.04 -17.94
N TYR A 234 -9.79 -4.29 -16.68
CA TYR A 234 -10.94 -5.13 -16.28
C TYR A 234 -12.27 -4.62 -16.85
N GLY A 235 -12.44 -3.30 -16.87
CA GLY A 235 -13.69 -2.67 -17.32
C GLY A 235 -13.94 -2.80 -18.81
N LEU A 236 -12.89 -2.68 -19.64
CA LEU A 236 -13.05 -2.49 -21.10
C LEU A 236 -12.34 -3.51 -21.98
N TYR A 237 -11.24 -4.14 -21.54
CA TYR A 237 -10.32 -4.86 -22.43
C TYR A 237 -10.10 -6.34 -22.08
N GLU A 238 -9.90 -6.66 -20.81
CA GLU A 238 -9.35 -7.94 -20.38
C GLU A 238 -10.42 -9.03 -20.32
N GLU A 239 -10.22 -10.11 -21.08
CA GLU A 239 -11.12 -11.26 -21.06
C GLU A 239 -10.35 -12.56 -21.33
N ILE A 240 -10.41 -13.52 -20.41
CA ILE A 240 -9.92 -14.87 -20.64
C ILE A 240 -11.03 -15.69 -21.31
N LYS A 241 -10.95 -15.85 -22.63
CA LYS A 241 -11.89 -16.70 -23.40
C LYS A 241 -11.49 -18.16 -23.33
N LYS A 242 -12.44 -19.03 -23.01
CA LYS A 242 -12.26 -20.48 -22.95
C LYS A 242 -13.28 -21.19 -23.85
N GLU A 243 -12.79 -22.18 -24.62
CA GLU A 243 -13.62 -23.12 -25.39
C GLU A 243 -13.14 -24.53 -25.11
N ASP A 244 -14.02 -25.43 -24.74
CA ASP A 244 -13.72 -26.83 -24.42
C ASP A 244 -12.53 -26.98 -23.43
N GLY A 245 -12.46 -26.14 -22.40
CA GLY A 245 -11.39 -26.12 -21.41
C GLY A 245 -10.05 -25.53 -21.87
N LYS A 246 -9.96 -25.05 -23.12
CA LYS A 246 -8.73 -24.44 -23.68
C LYS A 246 -8.83 -22.93 -23.69
N ILE A 247 -7.77 -22.25 -23.22
CA ILE A 247 -7.66 -20.79 -23.27
C ILE A 247 -7.42 -20.36 -24.73
N LYS A 248 -8.27 -19.47 -25.24
CA LYS A 248 -8.19 -18.89 -26.60
C LYS A 248 -7.46 -17.55 -26.64
N THR A 249 -7.22 -16.96 -25.47
CA THR A 249 -6.48 -15.70 -25.29
C THR A 249 -5.17 -15.93 -24.54
N PRO A 250 -4.19 -16.72 -25.07
CA PRO A 250 -3.00 -17.16 -24.33
C PRO A 250 -1.83 -16.15 -24.36
N SER A 251 -1.96 -15.03 -25.04
CA SER A 251 -0.88 -14.05 -25.21
C SER A 251 -1.43 -12.63 -25.33
N PHE A 252 -0.58 -11.61 -25.15
CA PHE A 252 -0.98 -10.20 -25.32
C PHE A 252 -1.47 -9.81 -26.71
N ALA A 253 -1.31 -10.65 -27.72
CA ALA A 253 -1.93 -10.45 -29.03
C ALA A 253 -3.45 -10.69 -29.00
N THR A 254 -3.95 -11.45 -28.05
CA THR A 254 -5.37 -11.86 -27.93
C THR A 254 -5.97 -11.54 -26.55
N TYR A 255 -5.17 -11.51 -25.50
CA TYR A 255 -5.50 -10.96 -24.19
C TYR A 255 -4.94 -9.54 -24.13
N THR A 256 -5.77 -8.58 -24.45
CA THR A 256 -5.36 -7.17 -24.54
C THR A 256 -5.44 -6.49 -23.20
N ILE A 257 -4.40 -5.69 -22.89
CA ILE A 257 -4.34 -4.79 -21.73
C ILE A 257 -4.27 -3.34 -22.23
N PRO A 258 -4.64 -2.34 -21.41
CA PRO A 258 -4.46 -0.95 -21.79
C PRO A 258 -2.99 -0.63 -22.11
N THR A 259 -2.77 0.11 -23.17
CA THR A 259 -1.47 0.72 -23.45
C THR A 259 -1.40 2.13 -22.88
N ALA A 260 -0.23 2.76 -22.91
CA ALA A 260 -0.08 4.15 -22.46
C ALA A 260 -0.97 5.15 -23.23
N MET A 261 -1.42 4.78 -24.44
CA MET A 261 -2.33 5.61 -25.26
C MET A 261 -3.81 5.44 -24.88
N ASP A 262 -4.15 4.37 -24.18
CA ASP A 262 -5.51 4.06 -23.77
C ASP A 262 -5.83 4.58 -22.36
N VAL A 263 -4.80 4.95 -21.60
CA VAL A 263 -4.94 5.41 -20.21
C VAL A 263 -5.39 6.87 -20.19
N PRO A 264 -6.52 7.20 -19.56
CA PRO A 264 -6.98 8.57 -19.41
C PRO A 264 -6.14 9.34 -18.38
N THR A 265 -6.43 10.63 -18.21
CA THR A 265 -5.91 11.36 -17.06
C THR A 265 -6.54 10.80 -15.78
N VAL A 266 -5.68 10.34 -14.86
CA VAL A 266 -6.08 9.95 -13.52
C VAL A 266 -5.73 11.10 -12.57
N TYR A 267 -6.68 11.48 -11.73
CA TYR A 267 -6.52 12.48 -10.67
C TYR A 267 -6.52 11.78 -9.32
N PRO A 268 -5.36 11.38 -8.79
CA PRO A 268 -5.28 10.78 -7.46
C PRO A 268 -5.62 11.82 -6.38
N ILE A 269 -6.43 11.41 -5.41
CA ILE A 269 -6.81 12.22 -4.25
C ILE A 269 -6.51 11.38 -3.01
N ILE A 270 -5.44 11.73 -2.33
CA ILE A 270 -5.04 11.07 -1.09
C ILE A 270 -5.96 11.55 0.04
N VAL A 271 -6.63 10.62 0.68
CA VAL A 271 -7.40 10.86 1.90
C VAL A 271 -6.64 10.24 3.07
N GLU A 272 -6.30 11.04 4.05
CA GLU A 272 -5.63 10.59 5.26
C GLU A 272 -6.64 10.43 6.40
N ASP A 273 -6.91 9.18 6.77
CA ASP A 273 -7.67 8.77 7.94
C ASP A 273 -6.82 7.77 8.75
N PRO A 274 -5.89 8.25 9.59
CA PRO A 274 -4.90 7.43 10.27
C PRO A 274 -5.54 6.35 11.13
N VAL A 275 -5.02 5.11 11.05
CA VAL A 275 -5.44 4.02 11.89
C VAL A 275 -4.50 3.86 13.10
N GLU A 276 -5.05 3.79 14.30
CA GLU A 276 -4.28 3.77 15.56
C GLU A 276 -3.21 2.68 15.60
N ASN A 277 -3.51 1.51 15.06
CA ASN A 277 -2.61 0.35 15.06
C ASN A 277 -1.78 0.21 13.78
N GLY A 278 -1.76 1.21 12.89
CA GLY A 278 -0.90 1.24 11.71
C GLY A 278 0.48 1.86 12.00
N PRO A 279 1.53 1.54 11.21
CA PRO A 279 2.82 2.18 11.36
C PRO A 279 2.69 3.67 11.01
N PHE A 280 2.85 4.55 12.00
CA PHE A 280 2.53 5.98 11.90
C PHE A 280 1.10 6.29 11.40
N GLY A 281 0.17 5.35 11.55
CA GLY A 281 -1.21 5.48 11.10
C GLY A 281 -1.47 5.02 9.66
N ALA A 282 -0.49 4.46 8.96
CA ALA A 282 -0.62 4.04 7.57
C ALA A 282 -1.46 2.78 7.36
N LYS A 283 -2.11 2.69 6.23
CA LYS A 283 -2.86 1.53 5.69
C LYS A 283 -2.17 1.00 4.42
N GLY A 284 -2.69 -0.08 3.84
CA GLY A 284 -2.26 -0.58 2.53
C GLY A 284 -3.08 0.04 1.40
N VAL A 285 -2.47 0.28 0.23
CA VAL A 285 -3.11 0.94 -0.92
C VAL A 285 -2.94 0.19 -2.25
N GLY A 286 -2.37 -1.01 -2.26
CA GLY A 286 -2.12 -1.77 -3.50
C GLY A 286 -3.40 -2.12 -4.25
N GLU A 287 -4.12 -3.14 -3.82
CA GLU A 287 -5.36 -3.62 -4.45
C GLU A 287 -6.55 -2.65 -4.35
N PRO A 288 -6.73 -1.87 -3.26
CA PRO A 288 -7.82 -0.90 -3.18
C PRO A 288 -7.97 -0.01 -4.41
N ALA A 289 -6.87 0.36 -5.04
CA ALA A 289 -6.85 1.32 -6.13
C ALA A 289 -7.56 0.83 -7.42
N LEU A 290 -7.63 -0.50 -7.65
CA LEU A 290 -8.25 -1.05 -8.86
C LEU A 290 -9.76 -1.33 -8.70
N ILE A 291 -10.23 -1.58 -7.46
CA ILE A 291 -11.55 -2.18 -7.21
C ILE A 291 -12.72 -1.32 -7.71
N PRO A 292 -12.77 0.01 -7.47
CA PRO A 292 -13.93 0.83 -7.83
C PRO A 292 -14.08 1.07 -9.34
N THR A 293 -12.99 1.01 -10.12
CA THR A 293 -12.90 1.54 -11.48
C THR A 293 -13.89 0.88 -12.44
N ALA A 294 -13.92 -0.46 -12.48
CA ALA A 294 -14.80 -1.19 -13.41
C ALA A 294 -16.28 -0.94 -13.12
N ALA A 295 -16.66 -0.85 -11.84
CA ALA A 295 -18.02 -0.51 -11.43
C ALA A 295 -18.38 0.92 -11.81
N ALA A 296 -17.46 1.86 -11.63
CA ALA A 296 -17.64 3.26 -12.04
C ALA A 296 -17.86 3.37 -13.57
N ILE A 297 -17.08 2.63 -14.40
CA ILE A 297 -17.24 2.58 -15.84
C ILE A 297 -18.64 2.06 -16.22
N ALA A 298 -19.08 0.94 -15.64
CA ALA A 298 -20.39 0.37 -15.92
C ALA A 298 -21.54 1.34 -15.53
N ASN A 299 -21.39 2.06 -14.41
CA ASN A 299 -22.35 3.09 -13.99
C ASN A 299 -22.31 4.33 -14.90
N ALA A 300 -21.15 4.70 -15.43
CA ALA A 300 -21.02 5.79 -16.39
C ALA A 300 -21.73 5.46 -17.72
N VAL A 301 -21.62 4.21 -18.20
CA VAL A 301 -22.36 3.74 -19.39
C VAL A 301 -23.88 3.84 -19.15
N TYR A 302 -24.35 3.44 -17.97
CA TYR A 302 -25.76 3.61 -17.62
C TYR A 302 -26.19 5.08 -17.63
N ASN A 303 -25.38 5.95 -17.06
CA ASN A 303 -25.67 7.40 -17.04
C ASN A 303 -25.73 7.98 -18.47
N ALA A 304 -24.80 7.59 -19.35
CA ALA A 304 -24.76 8.08 -20.73
C ALA A 304 -25.92 7.57 -21.60
N LEU A 305 -26.29 6.30 -21.44
CA LEU A 305 -27.15 5.60 -22.40
C LEU A 305 -28.45 5.05 -21.80
N GLY A 306 -28.54 4.95 -20.46
CA GLY A 306 -29.66 4.32 -19.76
C GLY A 306 -29.80 2.82 -20.03
N ILE A 307 -28.67 2.15 -20.31
CA ILE A 307 -28.58 0.68 -20.44
C ILE A 307 -27.69 0.11 -19.36
N ARG A 308 -27.95 -1.11 -18.88
CA ARG A 308 -27.12 -1.81 -17.90
C ARG A 308 -26.29 -2.89 -18.58
N ILE A 309 -24.97 -2.81 -18.39
CA ILE A 309 -24.04 -3.89 -18.77
C ILE A 309 -23.84 -4.75 -17.54
N MET A 310 -24.20 -6.02 -17.63
CA MET A 310 -24.19 -6.97 -16.49
C MET A 310 -22.97 -7.88 -16.50
N GLU A 311 -22.18 -7.86 -17.57
CA GLU A 311 -20.98 -8.69 -17.75
C GLU A 311 -19.83 -7.85 -18.27
N LEU A 312 -18.69 -7.91 -17.58
CA LEU A 312 -17.44 -7.28 -18.00
C LEU A 312 -16.68 -8.21 -18.98
N PRO A 313 -15.78 -7.65 -19.79
CA PRO A 313 -15.58 -6.23 -20.07
C PRO A 313 -16.77 -5.60 -20.83
N VAL A 314 -16.88 -4.27 -20.75
CA VAL A 314 -17.91 -3.49 -21.49
C VAL A 314 -17.45 -3.37 -22.94
N THR A 315 -17.72 -4.41 -23.75
CA THR A 315 -17.31 -4.41 -25.17
C THR A 315 -18.29 -3.62 -26.04
N PRO A 316 -17.84 -3.12 -27.21
CA PRO A 316 -18.73 -2.48 -28.19
C PRO A 316 -19.95 -3.31 -28.56
N GLU A 317 -19.78 -4.63 -28.73
CA GLU A 317 -20.85 -5.56 -29.08
C GLU A 317 -21.91 -5.61 -27.96
N LYS A 318 -21.51 -5.66 -26.70
CA LYS A 318 -22.41 -5.65 -25.54
C LYS A 318 -23.20 -4.34 -25.48
N VAL A 319 -22.54 -3.20 -25.71
CA VAL A 319 -23.18 -1.87 -25.74
C VAL A 319 -24.23 -1.82 -26.86
N LEU A 320 -23.85 -2.18 -28.09
CA LEU A 320 -24.78 -2.17 -29.25
C LEU A 320 -25.95 -3.13 -29.08
N SER A 321 -25.71 -4.33 -28.52
CA SER A 321 -26.75 -5.30 -28.21
C SER A 321 -27.80 -4.73 -27.26
N GLN A 322 -27.38 -4.12 -26.16
CA GLN A 322 -28.28 -3.50 -25.17
C GLN A 322 -29.04 -2.28 -25.74
N LEU A 323 -28.41 -1.50 -26.62
CA LEU A 323 -29.08 -0.37 -27.28
C LEU A 323 -30.20 -0.85 -28.21
N LYS A 324 -30.03 -1.98 -28.92
CA LYS A 324 -31.08 -2.57 -29.76
C LYS A 324 -32.29 -3.10 -28.99
N ILE A 325 -32.05 -3.65 -27.78
CA ILE A 325 -33.12 -4.15 -26.90
C ILE A 325 -33.94 -2.97 -26.34
N LYS A 326 -33.33 -1.81 -26.15
CA LYS A 326 -34.00 -0.62 -25.62
C LYS A 326 -34.87 0.11 -26.64
N GLN A 327 -34.62 -0.05 -27.95
CA GLN A 327 -35.44 0.50 -29.04
C GLN A 327 -36.70 -0.32 -29.24
#